data_7a8ab4c8f7783af1606a7bfaa23394c8
#
_entry.id   7a8ab4c8f7783af1606a7bfaa23394c8
#
_cell.length_a   1.000
_cell.length_b   1.000
_cell.length_c   1.000
_cell.angle_alpha   90.00
_cell.angle_beta   90.00
_cell.angle_gamma   90.00
#
_symmetry.space_group_name_H-M   'P 1'
#
loop_
_entity.id
_entity.type
_entity.pdbx_description
1 polymer ?
#
loop_
_entity_poly.entity_id
_entity_poly.type
_entity_poly.pdbx_seq_one_letter_code
_entity_poly.pdbx_strand_id
1 'polypeptide(L)'
;MKKGFYTIMAAQFFSSLADNALFVAAVELLRSGGSPEWQRAALVPMFALFYVVLAPFVGAFADAVPKGRVMFVSNSIKVVGCLLMLTGLHPLLAYAVVGLGAAAYSPAKYGILTELLPPSQLVKANGWIEGLTITSIIMGVLLGGQLVGQHIAPRLLALDLPLMDTGIDTPAEAAIAALVSLYALAAAFNLRIPRTDTALQPMGRDMLYLVRDFANCNSRLWQDKLGQISLATTTLFWGVSGNLRYIVLAWALAALGYGTTQASSLVGVVAIGTAAGAVVASMVMRLEKATAVVPLGIAMGLLVIFMNFIHNVWIAAPFLILLGGIGGYLVVPMNALLQHRGHNLMGAGRSIAVQNFNEQACILGLGALYTGMTRVGMSAFGAITIFGLVVAGTMWLIQRWHRSNCVQHAEEVQRLLAIARSDKH
;
A
#
# COMPACT_ATOMS: atom_id res chain seq x y z
N MET A 1 -14.09 19.95 -2.34
CA MET A 1 -13.25 19.33 -1.28
C MET A 1 -12.56 20.43 -0.49
N LYS A 2 -12.44 20.27 0.84
CA LYS A 2 -11.88 21.30 1.74
C LYS A 2 -10.38 21.52 1.49
N LYS A 3 -9.87 22.72 1.74
CA LYS A 3 -8.42 23.04 1.59
C LYS A 3 -7.47 22.04 2.29
N GLY A 4 -7.85 21.51 3.45
CA GLY A 4 -7.10 20.48 4.17
C GLY A 4 -6.86 19.19 3.38
N PHE A 5 -7.77 18.79 2.49
CA PHE A 5 -7.62 17.62 1.66
C PHE A 5 -6.40 17.70 0.72
N TYR A 6 -6.18 18.85 0.08
CA TYR A 6 -5.04 19.04 -0.82
C TYR A 6 -3.70 19.05 -0.07
N THR A 7 -3.69 19.55 1.18
CA THR A 7 -2.52 19.48 2.05
C THR A 7 -2.16 18.04 2.40
N ILE A 8 -3.17 17.21 2.69
CA ILE A 8 -3.00 15.78 2.93
C ILE A 8 -2.47 15.08 1.67
N MET A 9 -3.02 15.41 0.50
CA MET A 9 -2.56 14.87 -0.77
C MET A 9 -1.09 15.21 -1.05
N ALA A 10 -0.67 16.45 -0.83
CA ALA A 10 0.71 16.87 -1.01
C ALA A 10 1.66 16.14 -0.04
N ALA A 11 1.33 16.08 1.25
CA ALA A 11 2.10 15.36 2.24
C ALA A 11 2.25 13.88 1.89
N GLN A 12 1.14 13.24 1.49
CA GLN A 12 1.11 11.86 1.04
C GLN A 12 1.97 11.62 -0.19
N PHE A 13 1.87 12.50 -1.18
CA PHE A 13 2.64 12.38 -2.42
C PHE A 13 4.14 12.37 -2.13
N PHE A 14 4.64 13.37 -1.40
CA PHE A 14 6.07 13.46 -1.10
C PHE A 14 6.56 12.34 -0.19
N SER A 15 5.77 11.94 0.81
CA SER A 15 6.12 10.81 1.67
C SER A 15 6.20 9.49 0.90
N SER A 16 5.21 9.20 0.04
CA SER A 16 5.19 7.99 -0.78
C SER A 16 6.26 8.01 -1.88
N LEU A 17 6.50 9.18 -2.48
CA LEU A 17 7.59 9.37 -3.45
C LEU A 17 8.95 9.03 -2.82
N ALA A 18 9.20 9.55 -1.62
CA ALA A 18 10.42 9.27 -0.89
C ALA A 18 10.54 7.80 -0.48
N ASP A 19 9.46 7.16 -0.03
CA ASP A 19 9.44 5.73 0.33
C ASP A 19 9.87 4.85 -0.85
N ASN A 20 9.37 5.13 -2.05
CA ASN A 20 9.66 4.33 -3.24
C ASN A 20 11.05 4.63 -3.83
N ALA A 21 11.50 5.89 -3.78
CA ALA A 21 12.85 6.25 -4.16
C ALA A 21 13.89 5.66 -3.19
N LEU A 22 13.58 5.65 -1.88
CA LEU A 22 14.45 5.07 -0.86
C LEU A 22 14.62 3.56 -1.04
N PHE A 23 13.58 2.85 -1.48
CA PHE A 23 13.70 1.43 -1.81
C PHE A 23 14.80 1.18 -2.84
N VAL A 24 14.81 1.96 -3.93
CA VAL A 24 15.85 1.87 -4.97
C VAL A 24 17.23 2.20 -4.42
N ALA A 25 17.34 3.25 -3.62
CA ALA A 25 18.61 3.65 -3.00
C ALA A 25 19.11 2.60 -2.01
N ALA A 26 18.24 1.98 -1.22
CA ALA A 26 18.60 0.89 -0.29
C ALA A 26 19.06 -0.37 -1.03
N VAL A 27 18.41 -0.73 -2.14
CA VAL A 27 18.85 -1.83 -3.02
C VAL A 27 20.25 -1.54 -3.55
N GLU A 28 20.51 -0.32 -4.02
CA GLU A 28 21.84 0.07 -4.52
C GLU A 28 22.90 0.10 -3.42
N LEU A 29 22.54 0.55 -2.22
CA LEU A 29 23.45 0.54 -1.05
C LEU A 29 23.89 -0.89 -0.72
N LEU A 30 22.96 -1.84 -0.71
CA LEU A 30 23.29 -3.27 -0.49
C LEU A 30 24.10 -3.85 -1.64
N ARG A 31 23.75 -3.50 -2.88
CA ARG A 31 24.47 -3.99 -4.08
C ARG A 31 25.90 -3.50 -4.12
N SER A 32 26.12 -2.21 -3.92
CA SER A 32 27.47 -1.61 -3.92
C SER A 32 28.33 -2.05 -2.74
N GLY A 33 27.70 -2.40 -1.62
CA GLY A 33 28.35 -2.99 -0.45
C GLY A 33 28.68 -4.48 -0.60
N GLY A 34 28.40 -5.10 -1.75
CA GLY A 34 28.68 -6.52 -2.00
C GLY A 34 27.80 -7.50 -1.22
N SER A 35 26.64 -7.04 -0.74
CA SER A 35 25.71 -7.85 0.04
C SER A 35 25.07 -8.96 -0.81
N PRO A 36 24.78 -10.14 -0.23
CA PRO A 36 24.09 -11.23 -0.92
C PRO A 36 22.72 -10.81 -1.47
N GLU A 37 22.30 -11.44 -2.57
CA GLU A 37 21.04 -11.11 -3.24
C GLU A 37 19.80 -11.23 -2.34
N TRP A 38 19.79 -12.21 -1.43
CA TRP A 38 18.69 -12.41 -0.50
C TRP A 38 18.45 -11.19 0.42
N GLN A 39 19.51 -10.41 0.74
CA GLN A 39 19.34 -9.20 1.55
C GLN A 39 18.59 -8.10 0.80
N ARG A 40 18.78 -8.00 -0.51
CA ARG A 40 18.00 -7.08 -1.34
C ARG A 40 16.52 -7.47 -1.38
N ALA A 41 16.23 -8.76 -1.52
CA ALA A 41 14.87 -9.28 -1.42
C ALA A 41 14.27 -9.09 -0.02
N ALA A 42 15.06 -9.18 1.03
CA ALA A 42 14.64 -9.01 2.41
C ALA A 42 14.20 -7.57 2.77
N LEU A 43 14.55 -6.57 1.97
CA LEU A 43 14.08 -5.19 2.19
C LEU A 43 12.54 -5.11 2.23
N VAL A 44 11.85 -5.83 1.35
CA VAL A 44 10.38 -5.80 1.29
C VAL A 44 9.74 -6.33 2.59
N PRO A 45 10.04 -7.54 3.08
CA PRO A 45 9.49 -8.01 4.35
C PRO A 45 9.97 -7.19 5.56
N MET A 46 11.18 -6.62 5.54
CA MET A 46 11.65 -5.75 6.63
C MET A 46 10.82 -4.46 6.71
N PHE A 47 10.46 -3.87 5.59
CA PHE A 47 9.58 -2.71 5.55
C PHE A 47 8.17 -3.06 6.07
N ALA A 48 7.64 -4.21 5.69
CA ALA A 48 6.31 -4.66 6.06
C ALA A 48 6.20 -5.17 7.52
N LEU A 49 7.32 -5.52 8.14
CA LEU A 49 7.37 -6.16 9.45
C LEU A 49 6.52 -5.43 10.50
N PHE A 50 6.69 -4.12 10.60
CA PHE A 50 6.02 -3.33 11.61
C PHE A 50 4.54 -3.06 11.36
N TYR A 51 4.08 -3.22 10.12
CA TYR A 51 2.64 -3.21 9.82
C TYR A 51 1.89 -4.38 10.50
N VAL A 52 2.58 -5.50 10.68
CA VAL A 52 2.01 -6.68 11.34
C VAL A 52 2.26 -6.63 12.85
N VAL A 53 3.52 -6.45 13.25
CA VAL A 53 3.93 -6.54 14.67
C VAL A 53 3.34 -5.39 15.51
N LEU A 54 3.30 -4.19 14.96
CA LEU A 54 2.84 -3.00 15.69
C LEU A 54 1.40 -2.57 15.38
N ALA A 55 0.66 -3.35 14.60
CA ALA A 55 -0.74 -3.06 14.28
C ALA A 55 -1.58 -2.67 15.51
N PRO A 56 -1.51 -3.36 16.67
CA PRO A 56 -2.27 -3.00 17.85
C PRO A 56 -1.97 -1.60 18.41
N PHE A 57 -0.73 -1.15 18.24
CA PHE A 57 -0.24 0.09 18.83
C PHE A 57 -0.43 1.29 17.92
N VAL A 58 -0.13 1.14 16.63
CA VAL A 58 -0.19 2.24 15.66
C VAL A 58 -1.62 2.76 15.45
N GLY A 59 -2.62 1.87 15.47
CA GLY A 59 -4.02 2.26 15.38
C GLY A 59 -4.49 3.04 16.59
N ALA A 60 -4.17 2.56 17.79
CA ALA A 60 -4.48 3.24 19.04
C ALA A 60 -3.76 4.60 19.15
N PHE A 61 -2.49 4.65 18.73
CA PHE A 61 -1.72 5.90 18.66
C PHE A 61 -2.36 6.91 17.69
N ALA A 62 -2.79 6.44 16.52
CA ALA A 62 -3.45 7.29 15.53
C ALA A 62 -4.79 7.87 16.01
N ASP A 63 -5.51 7.17 16.89
CA ASP A 63 -6.76 7.65 17.47
C ASP A 63 -6.57 8.51 18.73
N ALA A 64 -5.43 8.39 19.39
CA ALA A 64 -5.10 9.16 20.59
C ALA A 64 -4.48 10.54 20.31
N VAL A 65 -3.97 10.76 19.09
CA VAL A 65 -3.23 11.96 18.72
C VAL A 65 -3.83 12.57 17.43
N PRO A 66 -3.87 13.91 17.30
CA PRO A 66 -4.33 14.52 16.04
C PRO A 66 -3.59 13.97 14.83
N LYS A 67 -4.33 13.58 13.79
CA LYS A 67 -3.79 12.84 12.63
C LYS A 67 -2.59 13.51 11.96
N GLY A 68 -2.62 14.85 11.83
CA GLY A 68 -1.49 15.61 11.28
C GLY A 68 -0.20 15.46 12.09
N ARG A 69 -0.31 15.39 13.43
CA ARG A 69 0.84 15.14 14.31
C ARG A 69 1.36 13.70 14.20
N VAL A 70 0.46 12.72 14.08
CA VAL A 70 0.85 11.32 13.84
C VAL A 70 1.65 11.22 12.54
N MET A 71 1.17 11.84 11.47
CA MET A 71 1.85 11.86 10.18
C MET A 71 3.20 12.56 10.24
N PHE A 72 3.31 13.66 10.99
CA PHE A 72 4.57 14.36 11.23
C PHE A 72 5.59 13.49 11.98
N VAL A 73 5.18 12.84 13.07
CA VAL A 73 6.05 11.93 13.85
C VAL A 73 6.48 10.76 12.98
N SER A 74 5.58 10.20 12.17
CA SER A 74 5.87 9.08 11.28
C SER A 74 6.93 9.44 10.23
N ASN A 75 6.82 10.60 9.58
CA ASN A 75 7.84 11.06 8.64
C ASN A 75 9.17 11.39 9.34
N SER A 76 9.14 11.87 10.58
CA SER A 76 10.34 12.07 11.39
C SER A 76 11.04 10.74 11.70
N ILE A 77 10.31 9.67 11.98
CA ILE A 77 10.86 8.32 12.16
C ILE A 77 11.53 7.83 10.86
N LYS A 78 10.94 8.11 9.69
CA LYS A 78 11.54 7.77 8.39
C LYS A 78 12.85 8.54 8.15
N VAL A 79 12.92 9.81 8.53
CA VAL A 79 14.18 10.59 8.53
C VAL A 79 15.23 9.92 9.40
N VAL A 80 14.86 9.50 10.62
CA VAL A 80 15.79 8.77 11.52
C VAL A 80 16.28 7.48 10.85
N GLY A 81 15.41 6.72 10.21
CA GLY A 81 15.79 5.52 9.46
C GLY A 81 16.82 5.80 8.35
N CYS A 82 16.63 6.88 7.59
CA CYS A 82 17.60 7.32 6.57
C CYS A 82 18.95 7.70 7.21
N LEU A 83 18.93 8.47 8.30
CA LEU A 83 20.15 8.84 9.01
C LEU A 83 20.89 7.64 9.59
N LEU A 84 20.17 6.64 10.08
CA LEU A 84 20.77 5.38 10.56
C LEU A 84 21.44 4.60 9.42
N MET A 85 20.89 4.60 8.20
CA MET A 85 21.57 4.05 7.03
C MET A 85 22.89 4.77 6.74
N LEU A 86 22.89 6.09 6.83
CA LEU A 86 24.07 6.91 6.57
C LEU A 86 25.15 6.78 7.66
N THR A 87 24.77 6.43 8.89
CA THR A 87 25.71 6.24 10.01
C THR A 87 26.27 4.83 10.13
N GLY A 88 25.99 3.96 9.16
CA GLY A 88 26.58 2.62 9.08
C GLY A 88 25.79 1.52 9.79
N LEU A 89 24.55 1.79 10.25
CA LEU A 89 23.65 0.71 10.66
C LEU A 89 23.34 -0.17 9.45
N HIS A 90 23.25 -1.49 9.70
CA HIS A 90 22.93 -2.42 8.60
C HIS A 90 21.65 -1.97 7.85
N PRO A 91 21.68 -1.87 6.50
CA PRO A 91 20.59 -1.28 5.73
C PRO A 91 19.24 -1.94 5.96
N LEU A 92 19.19 -3.25 6.20
CA LEU A 92 17.94 -3.96 6.52
C LEU A 92 17.29 -3.46 7.82
N LEU A 93 18.09 -3.22 8.86
CA LEU A 93 17.59 -2.73 10.15
C LEU A 93 17.15 -1.27 10.05
N ALA A 94 17.93 -0.44 9.39
CA ALA A 94 17.59 0.95 9.16
C ALA A 94 16.34 1.09 8.29
N TYR A 95 16.19 0.25 7.28
CA TYR A 95 14.99 0.21 6.43
C TYR A 95 13.75 -0.29 7.19
N ALA A 96 13.92 -1.19 8.16
CA ALA A 96 12.84 -1.57 9.07
C ALA A 96 12.34 -0.38 9.91
N VAL A 97 13.25 0.51 10.34
CA VAL A 97 12.85 1.76 11.04
C VAL A 97 12.03 2.67 10.13
N VAL A 98 12.39 2.78 8.84
CA VAL A 98 11.55 3.49 7.85
C VAL A 98 10.19 2.82 7.72
N GLY A 99 10.13 1.50 7.69
CA GLY A 99 8.89 0.71 7.69
C GLY A 99 8.03 0.96 8.94
N LEU A 100 8.65 1.14 10.11
CA LEU A 100 7.95 1.56 11.32
C LEU A 100 7.25 2.92 11.13
N GLY A 101 7.95 3.90 10.57
CA GLY A 101 7.37 5.18 10.23
C GLY A 101 6.19 5.05 9.25
N ALA A 102 6.34 4.22 8.23
CA ALA A 102 5.28 3.97 7.25
C ALA A 102 4.06 3.29 7.88
N ALA A 103 4.26 2.30 8.75
CA ALA A 103 3.19 1.62 9.48
C ALA A 103 2.40 2.57 10.39
N ALA A 104 3.08 3.49 11.07
CA ALA A 104 2.44 4.51 11.91
C ALA A 104 1.73 5.60 11.06
N TYR A 105 2.23 5.91 9.87
CA TYR A 105 1.65 6.91 8.97
C TYR A 105 0.29 6.49 8.40
N SER A 106 0.16 5.23 8.02
CA SER A 106 -0.99 4.72 7.28
C SER A 106 -2.33 4.87 8.01
N PRO A 107 -2.47 4.54 9.31
CA PRO A 107 -3.72 4.75 10.03
C PRO A 107 -4.17 6.21 10.09
N ALA A 108 -3.23 7.14 10.21
CA ALA A 108 -3.54 8.57 10.21
C ALA A 108 -3.94 9.08 8.83
N LYS A 109 -3.21 8.66 7.78
CA LYS A 109 -3.45 9.05 6.39
C LYS A 109 -4.85 8.71 5.90
N TYR A 110 -5.26 7.47 6.06
CA TYR A 110 -6.59 7.01 5.64
C TYR A 110 -7.67 7.40 6.66
N GLY A 111 -7.34 7.37 7.95
CA GLY A 111 -8.29 7.72 9.02
C GLY A 111 -8.78 9.15 8.94
N ILE A 112 -7.92 10.09 8.56
CA ILE A 112 -8.33 11.50 8.44
C ILE A 112 -9.38 11.74 7.35
N LEU A 113 -9.47 10.87 6.35
CA LEU A 113 -10.49 10.99 5.30
C LEU A 113 -11.89 10.80 5.87
N THR A 114 -12.06 9.79 6.72
CA THR A 114 -13.36 9.49 7.35
C THR A 114 -13.73 10.53 8.39
N GLU A 115 -12.77 11.27 8.92
CA GLU A 115 -13.03 12.37 9.86
C GLU A 115 -13.35 13.70 9.16
N LEU A 116 -12.81 13.93 7.97
CA LEU A 116 -12.96 15.20 7.23
C LEU A 116 -14.08 15.19 6.21
N LEU A 117 -14.44 14.02 5.69
CA LEU A 117 -15.32 13.90 4.53
C LEU A 117 -16.56 13.08 4.87
N PRO A 118 -17.73 13.48 4.34
CA PRO A 118 -18.95 12.67 4.46
C PRO A 118 -18.82 11.37 3.66
N PRO A 119 -19.59 10.30 4.01
CA PRO A 119 -19.56 9.02 3.32
C PRO A 119 -19.71 9.08 1.80
N SER A 120 -20.54 10.00 1.28
CA SER A 120 -20.73 10.22 -0.16
C SER A 120 -19.47 10.63 -0.92
N GLN A 121 -18.48 11.23 -0.23
CA GLN A 121 -17.21 11.68 -0.83
C GLN A 121 -16.06 10.70 -0.64
N LEU A 122 -16.24 9.63 0.16
CA LEU A 122 -15.15 8.70 0.48
C LEU A 122 -14.64 7.92 -0.74
N VAL A 123 -15.53 7.49 -1.64
CA VAL A 123 -15.12 6.79 -2.87
C VAL A 123 -14.24 7.69 -3.74
N LYS A 124 -14.66 8.95 -3.92
CA LYS A 124 -13.90 9.94 -4.68
C LYS A 124 -12.55 10.24 -4.03
N ALA A 125 -12.52 10.41 -2.71
CA ALA A 125 -11.29 10.68 -1.96
C ALA A 125 -10.30 9.51 -2.03
N ASN A 126 -10.80 8.27 -1.89
CA ASN A 126 -9.98 7.06 -2.05
C ASN A 126 -9.42 6.94 -3.47
N GLY A 127 -10.23 7.23 -4.50
CA GLY A 127 -9.74 7.25 -5.87
C GLY A 127 -8.57 8.24 -6.09
N TRP A 128 -8.67 9.43 -5.50
CA TRP A 128 -7.57 10.42 -5.52
C TRP A 128 -6.33 9.93 -4.77
N ILE A 129 -6.51 9.33 -3.58
CA ILE A 129 -5.38 8.80 -2.80
C ILE A 129 -4.70 7.65 -3.54
N GLU A 130 -5.46 6.70 -4.08
CA GLU A 130 -4.91 5.56 -4.80
C GLU A 130 -4.20 6.00 -6.10
N GLY A 131 -4.83 6.88 -6.88
CA GLY A 131 -4.21 7.44 -8.08
C GLY A 131 -2.90 8.17 -7.78
N LEU A 132 -2.88 8.96 -6.71
CA LEU A 132 -1.69 9.69 -6.27
C LEU A 132 -0.61 8.75 -5.72
N THR A 133 -1.00 7.72 -4.97
CA THR A 133 -0.08 6.72 -4.45
C THR A 133 0.60 5.97 -5.59
N ILE A 134 -0.16 5.55 -6.61
CA ILE A 134 0.40 4.87 -7.77
C ILE A 134 1.34 5.79 -8.57
N THR A 135 0.94 7.04 -8.76
CA THR A 135 1.78 8.06 -9.41
C THR A 135 3.09 8.25 -8.65
N SER A 136 3.03 8.35 -7.33
CA SER A 136 4.23 8.50 -6.49
C SER A 136 5.10 7.24 -6.47
N ILE A 137 4.53 6.03 -6.62
CA ILE A 137 5.32 4.80 -6.80
C ILE A 137 6.14 4.88 -8.08
N ILE A 138 5.51 5.19 -9.20
CA ILE A 138 6.19 5.27 -10.51
C ILE A 138 7.27 6.34 -10.47
N MET A 139 6.91 7.56 -10.07
CA MET A 139 7.84 8.68 -10.00
C MET A 139 8.94 8.45 -8.97
N GLY A 140 8.63 7.82 -7.84
CA GLY A 140 9.61 7.51 -6.79
C GLY A 140 10.67 6.52 -7.26
N VAL A 141 10.27 5.45 -7.94
CA VAL A 141 11.22 4.49 -8.52
C VAL A 141 12.10 5.15 -9.58
N LEU A 142 11.51 5.98 -10.46
CA LEU A 142 12.27 6.75 -11.45
C LEU A 142 13.23 7.73 -10.79
N LEU A 143 12.76 8.47 -9.78
CA LEU A 143 13.59 9.40 -9.02
C LEU A 143 14.76 8.67 -8.33
N GLY A 144 14.49 7.57 -7.65
CA GLY A 144 15.51 6.76 -6.99
C GLY A 144 16.56 6.25 -7.97
N GLY A 145 16.14 5.76 -9.13
CA GLY A 145 17.03 5.34 -10.21
C GLY A 145 17.90 6.49 -10.74
N GLN A 146 17.34 7.69 -10.89
CA GLN A 146 18.10 8.87 -11.34
C GLN A 146 19.08 9.37 -10.27
N LEU A 147 18.68 9.37 -9.00
CA LEU A 147 19.53 9.83 -7.89
C LEU A 147 20.80 8.97 -7.74
N VAL A 148 20.69 7.65 -7.94
CA VAL A 148 21.86 6.73 -7.90
C VAL A 148 22.57 6.62 -9.26
N GLY A 149 22.02 7.23 -10.30
CA GLY A 149 22.51 7.14 -11.67
C GLY A 149 23.74 8.00 -11.93
N GLN A 150 24.45 7.69 -13.03
CA GLN A 150 25.72 8.33 -13.42
C GLN A 150 25.65 9.84 -13.69
N HIS A 151 24.46 10.38 -13.93
CA HIS A 151 24.30 11.81 -14.25
C HIS A 151 24.07 12.67 -13.01
N ILE A 152 23.33 12.18 -12.01
CA ILE A 152 22.95 12.99 -10.84
C ILE A 152 23.84 12.68 -9.65
N ALA A 153 24.21 11.43 -9.41
CA ALA A 153 25.03 11.04 -8.26
C ALA A 153 26.36 11.82 -8.17
N PRO A 154 27.15 12.03 -9.25
CA PRO A 154 28.37 12.80 -9.15
C PRO A 154 28.14 14.26 -8.76
N ARG A 155 27.00 14.84 -9.18
CA ARG A 155 26.62 16.23 -8.83
C ARG A 155 26.24 16.34 -7.36
N LEU A 156 25.54 15.32 -6.83
CA LEU A 156 25.17 15.27 -5.41
C LEU A 156 26.41 15.09 -4.53
N LEU A 157 27.34 14.22 -4.94
CA LEU A 157 28.61 14.01 -4.23
C LEU A 157 29.52 15.25 -4.27
N ALA A 158 29.44 16.05 -5.35
CA ALA A 158 30.19 17.30 -5.48
C ALA A 158 29.63 18.45 -4.61
N LEU A 159 28.43 18.29 -4.03
CA LEU A 159 27.84 19.24 -3.07
C LEU A 159 28.41 19.11 -1.66
N ASP A 160 29.52 18.41 -1.50
CA ASP A 160 30.17 18.21 -0.21
C ASP A 160 30.52 19.56 0.44
N LEU A 161 30.20 19.69 1.71
CA LEU A 161 30.42 20.94 2.45
C LEU A 161 31.93 21.10 2.64
N PRO A 162 32.56 22.18 2.12
CA PRO A 162 33.97 22.39 2.32
C PRO A 162 34.22 22.53 3.83
N LEU A 163 35.05 21.68 4.40
CA LEU A 163 35.46 21.60 5.81
C LEU A 163 34.73 20.55 6.69
N MET A 164 33.75 19.80 6.20
CA MET A 164 33.13 18.69 6.93
C MET A 164 33.14 17.44 6.06
N ASP A 165 33.85 16.42 6.52
CA ASP A 165 33.67 15.06 5.98
C ASP A 165 32.29 14.55 6.41
N THR A 166 31.37 14.50 5.46
CA THR A 166 30.00 14.06 5.72
C THR A 166 29.85 12.55 5.78
N GLY A 167 30.92 11.79 5.40
CA GLY A 167 30.89 10.34 5.29
C GLY A 167 29.92 9.84 4.19
N ILE A 168 29.60 10.71 3.22
CA ILE A 168 28.75 10.39 2.06
C ILE A 168 29.67 10.17 0.85
N ASP A 169 30.06 8.92 0.65
CA ASP A 169 31.07 8.57 -0.36
C ASP A 169 30.48 7.86 -1.59
N THR A 170 29.27 7.30 -1.46
CA THR A 170 28.65 6.49 -2.50
C THR A 170 27.41 7.15 -3.10
N PRO A 171 27.06 6.83 -4.37
CA PRO A 171 25.82 7.30 -5.00
C PRO A 171 24.56 6.98 -4.19
N ALA A 172 24.51 5.80 -3.56
CA ALA A 172 23.38 5.39 -2.72
C ALA A 172 23.24 6.26 -1.48
N GLU A 173 24.36 6.57 -0.79
CA GLU A 173 24.36 7.45 0.38
C GLU A 173 23.94 8.87 0.01
N ALA A 174 24.45 9.41 -1.11
CA ALA A 174 24.04 10.71 -1.62
C ALA A 174 22.55 10.76 -1.95
N ALA A 175 22.00 9.71 -2.54
CA ALA A 175 20.57 9.58 -2.81
C ALA A 175 19.75 9.55 -1.51
N ILE A 176 20.16 8.78 -0.51
CA ILE A 176 19.50 8.71 0.80
C ILE A 176 19.50 10.08 1.48
N ALA A 177 20.62 10.79 1.46
CA ALA A 177 20.74 12.14 2.00
C ALA A 177 19.78 13.13 1.30
N ALA A 178 19.66 13.05 -0.02
CA ALA A 178 18.69 13.86 -0.78
C ALA A 178 17.24 13.52 -0.40
N LEU A 179 16.92 12.26 -0.14
CA LEU A 179 15.58 11.81 0.24
C LEU A 179 15.17 12.26 1.65
N VAL A 180 16.13 12.52 2.55
CA VAL A 180 15.85 13.16 3.84
C VAL A 180 15.14 14.49 3.64
N SER A 181 15.52 15.27 2.63
CA SER A 181 14.87 16.57 2.33
C SER A 181 13.41 16.39 1.88
N LEU A 182 13.08 15.34 1.14
CA LEU A 182 11.70 15.02 0.74
C LEU A 182 10.84 14.61 1.93
N TYR A 183 11.37 13.79 2.83
CA TYR A 183 10.67 13.45 4.07
C TYR A 183 10.46 14.67 4.97
N ALA A 184 11.45 15.55 5.07
CA ALA A 184 11.33 16.82 5.80
C ALA A 184 10.26 17.72 5.19
N LEU A 185 10.18 17.80 3.85
CA LEU A 185 9.13 18.52 3.14
C LEU A 185 7.74 17.92 3.42
N ALA A 186 7.60 16.59 3.36
CA ALA A 186 6.36 15.92 3.71
C ALA A 186 5.96 16.18 5.16
N ALA A 187 6.92 16.15 6.09
CA ALA A 187 6.69 16.49 7.50
C ALA A 187 6.23 17.94 7.68
N ALA A 188 6.80 18.89 6.93
CA ALA A 188 6.37 20.27 6.95
C ALA A 188 4.91 20.45 6.48
N PHE A 189 4.49 19.72 5.44
CA PHE A 189 3.09 19.69 5.02
C PHE A 189 2.18 19.08 6.09
N ASN A 190 2.63 18.05 6.80
CA ASN A 190 1.86 17.44 7.87
C ASN A 190 1.52 18.40 9.01
N LEU A 191 2.40 19.36 9.32
CA LEU A 191 2.15 20.39 10.33
C LEU A 191 1.03 21.35 9.94
N ARG A 192 0.73 21.47 8.64
CA ARG A 192 -0.36 22.32 8.11
C ARG A 192 -1.69 21.58 7.96
N ILE A 193 -1.75 20.30 8.30
CA ILE A 193 -2.98 19.52 8.27
C ILE A 193 -3.90 20.04 9.39
N PRO A 194 -5.17 20.40 9.07
CA PRO A 194 -6.10 20.91 10.06
C PRO A 194 -6.46 19.81 11.08
N ARG A 195 -6.75 20.23 12.29
CA ARG A 195 -7.36 19.34 13.30
C ARG A 195 -8.79 19.03 12.88
N THR A 196 -9.20 17.81 13.13
CA THR A 196 -10.59 17.37 12.97
C THR A 196 -11.34 17.58 14.28
N ASP A 197 -12.68 17.70 14.19
CA ASP A 197 -13.55 17.84 15.37
C ASP A 197 -13.80 16.48 16.06
N THR A 198 -13.20 15.40 15.58
CA THR A 198 -13.37 14.07 16.12
C THR A 198 -12.71 13.96 17.50
N ALA A 199 -13.44 13.42 18.47
CA ALA A 199 -12.93 13.23 19.82
C ALA A 199 -11.74 12.23 19.82
N LEU A 200 -10.64 12.64 20.47
CA LEU A 200 -9.47 11.78 20.63
C LEU A 200 -9.77 10.66 21.64
N GLN A 201 -9.35 9.45 21.32
CA GLN A 201 -9.49 8.30 22.19
C GLN A 201 -8.17 8.06 22.94
N PRO A 202 -8.14 8.17 24.29
CA PRO A 202 -6.91 7.96 25.04
C PRO A 202 -6.32 6.57 24.79
N MET A 203 -5.02 6.51 24.53
CA MET A 203 -4.33 5.23 24.40
C MET A 203 -4.19 4.56 25.79
N GLY A 204 -4.63 3.30 25.89
CA GLY A 204 -4.43 2.50 27.10
C GLY A 204 -2.94 2.34 27.41
N ARG A 205 -2.60 2.28 28.71
CA ARG A 205 -1.21 2.13 29.17
C ARG A 205 -0.74 0.68 29.17
N ASP A 206 -1.66 -0.28 29.22
CA ASP A 206 -1.34 -1.71 29.26
C ASP A 206 -1.21 -2.27 27.83
N MET A 207 -0.04 -2.82 27.52
CA MET A 207 0.25 -3.42 26.22
C MET A 207 -0.66 -4.61 25.92
N LEU A 208 -0.97 -5.44 26.92
CA LEU A 208 -1.86 -6.59 26.75
C LEU A 208 -3.29 -6.14 26.43
N TYR A 209 -3.73 -5.06 27.06
CA TYR A 209 -5.03 -4.44 26.73
C TYR A 209 -5.08 -4.01 25.27
N LEU A 210 -4.04 -3.34 24.75
CA LEU A 210 -3.98 -2.89 23.36
C LEU A 210 -4.02 -4.06 22.37
N VAL A 211 -3.33 -5.16 22.67
CA VAL A 211 -3.38 -6.38 21.84
C VAL A 211 -4.78 -7.00 21.84
N ARG A 212 -5.42 -7.08 23.02
CA ARG A 212 -6.81 -7.57 23.13
C ARG A 212 -7.80 -6.66 22.41
N ASP A 213 -7.66 -5.35 22.58
CA ASP A 213 -8.49 -4.34 21.90
C ASP A 213 -8.36 -4.50 20.37
N PHE A 214 -7.15 -4.64 19.86
CA PHE A 214 -6.90 -4.89 18.43
C PHE A 214 -7.54 -6.20 17.95
N ALA A 215 -7.37 -7.29 18.69
CA ALA A 215 -7.98 -8.58 18.36
C ALA A 215 -9.52 -8.49 18.33
N ASN A 216 -10.11 -7.76 19.27
CA ASN A 216 -11.54 -7.49 19.31
C ASN A 216 -11.98 -6.64 18.13
N CYS A 217 -11.23 -5.60 17.78
CA CYS A 217 -11.49 -4.76 16.61
C CYS A 217 -11.45 -5.57 15.31
N ASN A 218 -10.41 -6.40 15.16
CA ASN A 218 -10.29 -7.31 14.02
C ASN A 218 -11.49 -8.27 13.93
N SER A 219 -11.86 -8.90 15.05
CA SER A 219 -13.02 -9.81 15.12
C SER A 219 -14.32 -9.09 14.76
N ARG A 220 -14.55 -7.90 15.31
CA ARG A 220 -15.77 -7.09 15.02
C ARG A 220 -15.89 -6.74 13.54
N LEU A 221 -14.79 -6.39 12.88
CA LEU A 221 -14.80 -6.07 11.46
C LEU A 221 -15.08 -7.31 10.60
N TRP A 222 -14.53 -8.48 10.99
CA TRP A 222 -14.82 -9.76 10.35
C TRP A 222 -16.25 -10.29 10.63
N GLN A 223 -16.95 -9.77 11.63
CA GLN A 223 -18.36 -10.11 11.94
C GLN A 223 -19.36 -9.16 11.29
N ASP A 224 -18.97 -7.93 10.96
CA ASP A 224 -19.84 -6.96 10.26
C ASP A 224 -20.12 -7.42 8.82
N LYS A 225 -21.40 -7.49 8.44
CA LYS A 225 -21.82 -8.13 7.17
C LYS A 225 -21.34 -7.45 5.90
N LEU A 226 -21.05 -6.16 5.95
CA LEU A 226 -20.39 -5.43 4.85
C LEU A 226 -18.88 -5.30 5.07
N GLY A 227 -18.48 -5.10 6.33
CA GLY A 227 -17.07 -5.04 6.72
C GLY A 227 -16.27 -6.27 6.34
N GLN A 228 -16.80 -7.47 6.61
CA GLN A 228 -16.14 -8.73 6.28
C GLN A 228 -15.90 -8.92 4.77
N ILE A 229 -16.86 -8.50 3.94
CA ILE A 229 -16.72 -8.62 2.47
C ILE A 229 -15.74 -7.60 1.93
N SER A 230 -15.82 -6.34 2.40
CA SER A 230 -14.89 -5.30 2.00
C SER A 230 -13.46 -5.61 2.49
N LEU A 231 -13.29 -6.06 3.73
CA LEU A 231 -11.98 -6.45 4.27
C LEU A 231 -11.38 -7.64 3.50
N ALA A 232 -12.15 -8.70 3.26
CA ALA A 232 -11.68 -9.86 2.50
C ALA A 232 -11.26 -9.47 1.07
N THR A 233 -12.05 -8.63 0.40
CA THR A 233 -11.77 -8.19 -0.98
C THR A 233 -10.52 -7.32 -1.04
N THR A 234 -10.38 -6.32 -0.16
CA THR A 234 -9.20 -5.44 -0.13
C THR A 234 -7.94 -6.21 0.28
N THR A 235 -8.06 -7.09 1.27
CA THR A 235 -6.97 -7.97 1.72
C THR A 235 -6.43 -8.81 0.57
N LEU A 236 -7.30 -9.46 -0.20
CA LEU A 236 -6.90 -10.26 -1.33
C LEU A 236 -6.33 -9.41 -2.48
N PHE A 237 -6.96 -8.27 -2.77
CA PHE A 237 -6.46 -7.33 -3.80
C PHE A 237 -5.01 -6.90 -3.51
N TRP A 238 -4.72 -6.47 -2.29
CA TRP A 238 -3.37 -6.04 -1.92
C TRP A 238 -2.39 -7.22 -1.86
N GLY A 239 -2.85 -8.39 -1.41
CA GLY A 239 -2.07 -9.63 -1.49
C GLY A 239 -1.63 -9.96 -2.92
N VAL A 240 -2.53 -9.83 -3.88
CA VAL A 240 -2.26 -10.02 -5.32
C VAL A 240 -1.34 -8.92 -5.84
N SER A 241 -1.69 -7.66 -5.62
CA SER A 241 -0.95 -6.49 -6.13
C SER A 241 0.49 -6.44 -5.61
N GLY A 242 0.70 -6.79 -4.34
CA GLY A 242 2.04 -6.86 -3.74
C GLY A 242 2.94 -7.89 -4.41
N ASN A 243 2.36 -8.99 -4.86
CA ASN A 243 3.08 -10.09 -5.52
C ASN A 243 3.10 -9.97 -7.05
N LEU A 244 2.16 -9.24 -7.65
CA LEU A 244 2.02 -9.13 -9.10
C LEU A 244 3.27 -8.60 -9.77
N ARG A 245 3.99 -7.70 -9.14
CA ARG A 245 5.26 -7.15 -9.65
C ARG A 245 6.29 -8.26 -9.90
N TYR A 246 6.45 -9.21 -8.97
CA TYR A 246 7.33 -10.36 -9.16
C TYR A 246 6.83 -11.31 -10.24
N ILE A 247 5.51 -11.51 -10.27
CA ILE A 247 4.84 -12.38 -11.25
C ILE A 247 5.03 -11.82 -12.66
N VAL A 248 4.83 -10.52 -12.86
CA VAL A 248 5.04 -9.85 -14.17
C VAL A 248 6.50 -9.94 -14.60
N LEU A 249 7.45 -9.74 -13.67
CA LEU A 249 8.89 -9.88 -13.98
C LEU A 249 9.24 -11.30 -14.43
N ALA A 250 8.80 -12.31 -13.69
CA ALA A 250 9.04 -13.72 -14.01
C ALA A 250 8.40 -14.12 -15.34
N TRP A 251 7.17 -13.68 -15.58
CA TRP A 251 6.46 -13.92 -16.83
C TRP A 251 7.14 -13.22 -18.02
N ALA A 252 7.56 -11.96 -17.89
CA ALA A 252 8.21 -11.22 -18.94
C ALA A 252 9.56 -11.84 -19.34
N LEU A 253 10.31 -12.36 -18.38
CA LEU A 253 11.52 -13.13 -18.63
C LEU A 253 11.22 -14.43 -19.39
N ALA A 254 10.22 -15.19 -18.93
CA ALA A 254 9.89 -16.50 -19.50
C ALA A 254 9.18 -16.41 -20.87
N ALA A 255 8.24 -15.47 -21.02
CA ALA A 255 7.37 -15.35 -22.20
C ALA A 255 7.94 -14.43 -23.30
N LEU A 256 8.62 -13.35 -22.90
CA LEU A 256 9.13 -12.32 -23.81
C LEU A 256 10.65 -12.31 -23.95
N GLY A 257 11.37 -13.06 -23.09
CA GLY A 257 12.84 -13.02 -23.04
C GLY A 257 13.41 -11.68 -22.58
N TYR A 258 12.63 -10.89 -21.83
CA TYR A 258 13.01 -9.55 -21.38
C TYR A 258 13.97 -9.62 -20.20
N GLY A 259 14.98 -8.74 -20.21
CA GLY A 259 15.80 -8.48 -19.03
C GLY A 259 15.02 -7.70 -17.96
N THR A 260 15.60 -7.58 -16.77
CA THR A 260 14.97 -6.93 -15.61
C THR A 260 14.49 -5.50 -15.90
N THR A 261 15.28 -4.71 -16.63
CA THR A 261 14.94 -3.31 -16.98
C THR A 261 13.70 -3.22 -17.85
N GLN A 262 13.62 -4.05 -18.90
CA GLN A 262 12.47 -4.08 -19.79
C GLN A 262 11.23 -4.66 -19.10
N ALA A 263 11.40 -5.72 -18.31
CA ALA A 263 10.33 -6.33 -17.53
C ALA A 263 9.75 -5.35 -16.49
N SER A 264 10.59 -4.54 -15.87
CA SER A 264 10.18 -3.52 -14.91
C SER A 264 9.27 -2.45 -15.53
N SER A 265 9.46 -2.11 -16.80
CA SER A 265 8.58 -1.17 -17.51
C SER A 265 7.16 -1.70 -17.64
N LEU A 266 6.98 -3.02 -17.79
CA LEU A 266 5.66 -3.66 -17.84
C LEU A 266 4.94 -3.61 -16.48
N VAL A 267 5.66 -3.64 -15.37
CA VAL A 267 5.07 -3.36 -14.04
C VAL A 267 4.51 -1.94 -13.99
N GLY A 268 5.22 -0.98 -14.56
CA GLY A 268 4.72 0.39 -14.70
C GLY A 268 3.45 0.49 -15.55
N VAL A 269 3.32 -0.32 -16.59
CA VAL A 269 2.11 -0.41 -17.42
C VAL A 269 0.90 -0.89 -16.61
N VAL A 270 1.07 -1.91 -15.76
CA VAL A 270 0.02 -2.35 -14.83
C VAL A 270 -0.40 -1.22 -13.90
N ALA A 271 0.56 -0.48 -13.34
CA ALA A 271 0.31 0.63 -12.43
C ALA A 271 -0.49 1.76 -13.11
N ILE A 272 -0.19 2.09 -14.35
CA ILE A 272 -0.97 3.05 -15.16
C ILE A 272 -2.41 2.59 -15.31
N GLY A 273 -2.62 1.30 -15.63
CA GLY A 273 -3.94 0.70 -15.69
C GLY A 273 -4.69 0.83 -14.37
N THR A 274 -4.02 0.52 -13.25
CA THR A 274 -4.59 0.63 -11.90
C THR A 274 -5.01 2.07 -11.57
N ALA A 275 -4.19 3.05 -11.91
CA ALA A 275 -4.53 4.46 -11.74
C ALA A 275 -5.76 4.86 -12.56
N ALA A 276 -5.83 4.43 -13.82
CA ALA A 276 -6.98 4.70 -14.68
C ALA A 276 -8.27 4.07 -14.13
N GLY A 277 -8.22 2.80 -13.71
CA GLY A 277 -9.34 2.10 -13.08
C GLY A 277 -9.82 2.77 -11.80
N ALA A 278 -8.89 3.22 -10.96
CA ALA A 278 -9.18 3.95 -9.73
C ALA A 278 -9.90 5.27 -10.01
N VAL A 279 -9.44 6.04 -11.01
CA VAL A 279 -10.09 7.30 -11.42
C VAL A 279 -11.52 7.02 -11.91
N VAL A 280 -11.71 6.05 -12.80
CA VAL A 280 -13.04 5.69 -13.31
C VAL A 280 -13.96 5.28 -12.16
N ALA A 281 -13.51 4.42 -11.24
CA ALA A 281 -14.29 4.02 -10.08
C ALA A 281 -14.70 5.21 -9.21
N SER A 282 -13.77 6.16 -8.99
CA SER A 282 -14.04 7.36 -8.18
C SER A 282 -15.10 8.29 -8.77
N MET A 283 -15.28 8.22 -10.10
CA MET A 283 -16.29 9.06 -10.82
C MET A 283 -17.65 8.38 -10.92
N VAL A 284 -17.69 7.05 -11.01
CA VAL A 284 -18.89 6.29 -11.37
C VAL A 284 -19.51 5.57 -10.17
N MET A 285 -18.68 5.12 -9.23
CA MET A 285 -19.14 4.26 -8.14
C MET A 285 -19.62 5.07 -6.92
N ARG A 286 -20.77 4.64 -6.38
CA ARG A 286 -21.32 5.16 -5.12
C ARG A 286 -21.08 4.15 -4.02
N LEU A 287 -20.92 4.65 -2.77
CA LEU A 287 -20.57 3.83 -1.61
C LEU A 287 -21.57 2.67 -1.37
N GLU A 288 -22.86 2.93 -1.49
CA GLU A 288 -23.92 1.92 -1.34
C GLU A 288 -23.90 0.81 -2.41
N LYS A 289 -23.21 1.03 -3.52
CA LYS A 289 -23.03 0.05 -4.61
C LYS A 289 -21.65 -0.58 -4.62
N ALA A 290 -20.81 -0.33 -3.62
CA ALA A 290 -19.43 -0.77 -3.59
C ALA A 290 -19.28 -2.30 -3.75
N THR A 291 -20.19 -3.10 -3.17
CA THR A 291 -20.16 -4.58 -3.28
C THR A 291 -20.43 -5.12 -4.69
N ALA A 292 -20.95 -4.30 -5.60
CA ALA A 292 -21.20 -4.71 -6.98
C ALA A 292 -19.92 -5.03 -7.77
N VAL A 293 -18.75 -4.56 -7.30
CA VAL A 293 -17.46 -4.81 -7.97
C VAL A 293 -16.82 -6.16 -7.60
N VAL A 294 -17.33 -6.86 -6.59
CA VAL A 294 -16.73 -8.15 -6.12
C VAL A 294 -16.51 -9.16 -7.24
N PRO A 295 -17.43 -9.36 -8.22
CA PRO A 295 -17.21 -10.26 -9.35
C PRO A 295 -15.97 -9.92 -10.19
N LEU A 296 -15.53 -8.67 -10.22
CA LEU A 296 -14.32 -8.25 -10.95
C LEU A 296 -13.05 -8.88 -10.39
N GLY A 297 -13.04 -9.25 -9.11
CA GLY A 297 -11.92 -9.98 -8.51
C GLY A 297 -11.76 -11.39 -9.09
N ILE A 298 -12.84 -12.05 -9.46
CA ILE A 298 -12.80 -13.34 -10.17
C ILE A 298 -12.18 -13.14 -11.55
N ALA A 299 -12.63 -12.10 -12.28
CA ALA A 299 -12.07 -11.75 -13.58
C ALA A 299 -10.57 -11.44 -13.47
N MET A 300 -10.13 -10.72 -12.42
CA MET A 300 -8.71 -10.42 -12.17
C MET A 300 -7.89 -11.71 -12.03
N GLY A 301 -8.34 -12.68 -11.23
CA GLY A 301 -7.67 -13.96 -11.07
C GLY A 301 -7.58 -14.78 -12.37
N LEU A 302 -8.65 -14.79 -13.15
CA LEU A 302 -8.67 -15.47 -14.46
C LEU A 302 -7.75 -14.78 -15.47
N LEU A 303 -7.72 -13.45 -15.48
CA LEU A 303 -6.82 -12.69 -16.35
C LEU A 303 -5.34 -12.95 -16.03
N VAL A 304 -4.99 -13.12 -14.76
CA VAL A 304 -3.62 -13.53 -14.39
C VAL A 304 -3.23 -14.84 -15.07
N ILE A 305 -4.16 -15.82 -15.16
CA ILE A 305 -3.91 -17.10 -15.86
C ILE A 305 -3.73 -16.87 -17.36
N PHE A 306 -4.53 -15.98 -17.96
CA PHE A 306 -4.43 -15.66 -19.39
C PHE A 306 -3.10 -15.04 -19.78
N MET A 307 -2.33 -14.46 -18.86
CA MET A 307 -0.96 -14.01 -19.12
C MET A 307 -0.08 -15.11 -19.75
N ASN A 308 -0.32 -16.37 -19.38
CA ASN A 308 0.44 -17.51 -19.90
C ASN A 308 0.35 -17.71 -21.41
N PHE A 309 -0.71 -17.19 -22.03
CA PHE A 309 -0.96 -17.31 -23.49
C PHE A 309 -0.44 -16.11 -24.30
N ILE A 310 0.11 -15.11 -23.62
CA ILE A 310 0.58 -13.88 -24.26
C ILE A 310 2.10 -13.96 -24.40
N HIS A 311 2.56 -13.86 -25.65
CA HIS A 311 3.98 -13.91 -26.02
C HIS A 311 4.42 -12.71 -26.88
N ASN A 312 3.56 -11.69 -26.97
CA ASN A 312 3.81 -10.49 -27.75
C ASN A 312 3.56 -9.25 -26.90
N VAL A 313 4.53 -8.34 -26.84
CA VAL A 313 4.45 -7.11 -26.07
C VAL A 313 3.31 -6.19 -26.48
N TRP A 314 2.97 -6.17 -27.76
CA TRP A 314 1.89 -5.34 -28.31
C TRP A 314 0.50 -5.79 -27.85
N ILE A 315 0.36 -7.08 -27.51
CA ILE A 315 -0.83 -7.63 -26.86
C ILE A 315 -0.72 -7.53 -25.35
N ALA A 316 0.47 -7.73 -24.80
CA ALA A 316 0.74 -7.71 -23.36
C ALA A 316 0.45 -6.33 -22.76
N ALA A 317 0.88 -5.25 -23.37
CA ALA A 317 0.70 -3.90 -22.83
C ALA A 317 -0.77 -3.52 -22.62
N PRO A 318 -1.68 -3.65 -23.60
CA PRO A 318 -3.11 -3.40 -23.40
C PRO A 318 -3.73 -4.36 -22.38
N PHE A 319 -3.30 -5.62 -22.37
CA PHE A 319 -3.77 -6.63 -21.41
C PHE A 319 -3.39 -6.26 -19.98
N LEU A 320 -2.15 -5.84 -19.74
CA LEU A 320 -1.68 -5.42 -18.41
C LEU A 320 -2.36 -4.13 -17.94
N ILE A 321 -2.66 -3.21 -18.85
CA ILE A 321 -3.48 -2.02 -18.56
C ILE A 321 -4.89 -2.45 -18.12
N LEU A 322 -5.51 -3.40 -18.81
CA LEU A 322 -6.82 -3.93 -18.45
C LEU A 322 -6.78 -4.63 -17.09
N LEU A 323 -5.79 -5.48 -16.85
CA LEU A 323 -5.61 -6.18 -15.57
C LEU A 323 -5.46 -5.19 -14.42
N GLY A 324 -4.60 -4.20 -14.56
CA GLY A 324 -4.43 -3.11 -13.61
C GLY A 324 -5.73 -2.32 -13.42
N GLY A 325 -6.40 -1.97 -14.53
CA GLY A 325 -7.65 -1.20 -14.52
C GLY A 325 -8.78 -1.89 -13.74
N ILE A 326 -8.95 -3.18 -13.92
CA ILE A 326 -9.91 -3.98 -13.15
C ILE A 326 -9.56 -3.95 -11.66
N GLY A 327 -8.28 -4.11 -11.32
CA GLY A 327 -7.81 -4.03 -9.94
C GLY A 327 -8.09 -2.68 -9.30
N GLY A 328 -7.75 -1.58 -9.98
CA GLY A 328 -8.02 -0.21 -9.50
C GLY A 328 -9.51 0.09 -9.33
N TYR A 329 -10.32 -0.36 -10.28
CA TYR A 329 -11.77 -0.22 -10.22
C TYR A 329 -12.39 -1.02 -9.06
N LEU A 330 -11.83 -2.18 -8.74
CA LEU A 330 -12.24 -3.04 -7.62
C LEU A 330 -11.90 -2.42 -6.27
N VAL A 331 -10.67 -1.96 -6.09
CA VAL A 331 -10.16 -1.61 -4.76
C VAL A 331 -10.74 -0.31 -4.21
N VAL A 332 -10.99 0.68 -5.06
CA VAL A 332 -11.40 2.02 -4.62
C VAL A 332 -12.74 2.03 -3.87
N PRO A 333 -13.84 1.48 -4.42
CA PRO A 333 -15.11 1.47 -3.68
C PRO A 333 -15.08 0.52 -2.48
N MET A 334 -14.32 -0.58 -2.55
CA MET A 334 -14.21 -1.53 -1.45
C MET A 334 -13.40 -0.95 -0.28
N ASN A 335 -12.32 -0.21 -0.54
CA ASN A 335 -11.60 0.56 0.48
C ASN A 335 -12.51 1.60 1.13
N ALA A 336 -13.28 2.34 0.35
CA ALA A 336 -14.20 3.34 0.88
C ALA A 336 -15.26 2.72 1.79
N LEU A 337 -15.85 1.59 1.38
CA LEU A 337 -16.82 0.86 2.21
C LEU A 337 -16.19 0.33 3.49
N LEU A 338 -14.99 -0.24 3.39
CA LEU A 338 -14.26 -0.75 4.55
C LEU A 338 -13.94 0.35 5.56
N GLN A 339 -13.46 1.49 5.09
CA GLN A 339 -13.15 2.65 5.93
C GLN A 339 -14.41 3.20 6.61
N HIS A 340 -15.51 3.32 5.88
CA HIS A 340 -16.79 3.75 6.45
C HIS A 340 -17.29 2.79 7.54
N ARG A 341 -17.27 1.47 7.28
CA ARG A 341 -17.72 0.47 8.27
C ARG A 341 -16.78 0.45 9.48
N GLY A 342 -15.49 0.45 9.25
CA GLY A 342 -14.49 0.43 10.32
C GLY A 342 -14.52 1.69 11.18
N HIS A 343 -14.70 2.88 10.59
CA HIS A 343 -14.87 4.11 11.35
C HIS A 343 -16.07 4.03 12.32
N ASN A 344 -17.21 3.55 11.83
CA ASN A 344 -18.43 3.43 12.63
C ASN A 344 -18.34 2.37 13.75
N LEU A 345 -17.50 1.34 13.56
CA LEU A 345 -17.36 0.25 14.52
C LEU A 345 -16.33 0.51 15.62
N MET A 346 -15.22 1.18 15.31
CA MET A 346 -14.05 1.20 16.20
C MET A 346 -13.21 2.46 16.14
N GLY A 347 -13.56 3.41 15.29
CA GLY A 347 -12.74 4.59 15.02
C GLY A 347 -11.77 4.40 13.85
N ALA A 348 -11.32 5.54 13.29
CA ALA A 348 -10.61 5.54 12.02
C ALA A 348 -9.23 4.89 12.09
N GLY A 349 -8.44 5.19 13.12
CA GLY A 349 -7.07 4.68 13.24
C GLY A 349 -7.02 3.18 13.46
N ARG A 350 -7.84 2.66 14.38
CA ARG A 350 -7.94 1.22 14.65
C ARG A 350 -8.41 0.43 13.43
N SER A 351 -9.41 0.97 12.72
CA SER A 351 -9.92 0.35 11.50
C SER A 351 -8.85 0.16 10.43
N ILE A 352 -8.06 1.21 10.17
CA ILE A 352 -6.99 1.14 9.17
C ILE A 352 -5.84 0.25 9.63
N ALA A 353 -5.53 0.21 10.92
CA ALA A 353 -4.53 -0.72 11.45
C ALA A 353 -4.96 -2.19 11.24
N VAL A 354 -6.23 -2.52 11.45
CA VAL A 354 -6.81 -3.85 11.16
C VAL A 354 -6.74 -4.16 9.67
N GLN A 355 -7.10 -3.21 8.82
CA GLN A 355 -7.00 -3.34 7.36
C GLN A 355 -5.56 -3.65 6.95
N ASN A 356 -4.60 -2.80 7.34
CA ASN A 356 -3.19 -2.96 7.00
C ASN A 356 -2.63 -4.31 7.48
N PHE A 357 -2.98 -4.74 8.70
CA PHE A 357 -2.56 -6.03 9.22
C PHE A 357 -3.00 -7.19 8.32
N ASN A 358 -4.27 -7.23 7.96
CA ASN A 358 -4.82 -8.29 7.09
C ASN A 358 -4.20 -8.26 5.70
N GLU A 359 -4.06 -7.07 5.10
CA GLU A 359 -3.47 -6.86 3.77
C GLU A 359 -2.00 -7.32 3.74
N GLN A 360 -1.19 -6.90 4.71
CA GLN A 360 0.23 -7.28 4.78
C GLN A 360 0.39 -8.78 5.07
N ALA A 361 -0.44 -9.35 5.91
CA ALA A 361 -0.44 -10.80 6.14
C ALA A 361 -0.77 -11.58 4.86
N CYS A 362 -1.73 -11.11 4.05
CA CYS A 362 -2.06 -11.71 2.76
C CYS A 362 -0.92 -11.57 1.75
N ILE A 363 -0.26 -10.41 1.67
CA ILE A 363 0.93 -10.19 0.82
C ILE A 363 2.01 -11.22 1.16
N LEU A 364 2.31 -11.39 2.44
CA LEU A 364 3.31 -12.36 2.91
C LEU A 364 2.87 -13.80 2.62
N GLY A 365 1.60 -14.14 2.85
CA GLY A 365 1.06 -15.49 2.61
C GLY A 365 1.08 -15.88 1.14
N LEU A 366 0.58 -15.02 0.24
CA LEU A 366 0.61 -15.26 -1.20
C LEU A 366 2.04 -15.24 -1.76
N GLY A 367 2.91 -14.39 -1.21
CA GLY A 367 4.33 -14.35 -1.55
C GLY A 367 5.04 -15.64 -1.16
N ALA A 368 4.76 -16.18 0.02
CA ALA A 368 5.28 -17.47 0.47
C ALA A 368 4.79 -18.63 -0.42
N LEU A 369 3.51 -18.62 -0.81
CA LEU A 369 2.96 -19.59 -1.75
C LEU A 369 3.71 -19.56 -3.09
N TYR A 370 3.84 -18.38 -3.70
CA TYR A 370 4.54 -18.22 -4.97
C TYR A 370 6.01 -18.64 -4.86
N THR A 371 6.71 -18.18 -3.82
CA THR A 371 8.11 -18.54 -3.57
C THR A 371 8.27 -20.04 -3.34
N GLY A 372 7.35 -20.66 -2.59
CA GLY A 372 7.34 -22.10 -2.37
C GLY A 372 7.20 -22.91 -3.67
N MET A 373 6.29 -22.48 -4.54
CA MET A 373 6.08 -23.12 -5.86
C MET A 373 7.34 -23.03 -6.73
N THR A 374 7.97 -21.88 -6.79
CA THR A 374 9.20 -21.67 -7.57
C THR A 374 10.38 -22.46 -6.98
N ARG A 375 10.47 -22.56 -5.65
CA ARG A 375 11.54 -23.29 -4.96
C ARG A 375 11.49 -24.80 -5.19
N VAL A 376 10.29 -25.38 -5.35
CA VAL A 376 10.14 -26.81 -5.71
C VAL A 376 10.32 -27.08 -7.21
N GLY A 377 10.79 -26.09 -7.97
CA GLY A 377 11.11 -26.22 -9.39
C GLY A 377 9.93 -26.07 -10.34
N MET A 378 8.80 -25.53 -9.87
CA MET A 378 7.67 -25.22 -10.74
C MET A 378 8.04 -24.12 -11.74
N SER A 379 7.63 -24.27 -13.00
CA SER A 379 7.82 -23.23 -14.02
C SER A 379 7.06 -21.94 -13.67
N ALA A 380 7.53 -20.79 -14.19
CA ALA A 380 6.83 -19.53 -14.01
C ALA A 380 5.36 -19.61 -14.47
N PHE A 381 5.09 -20.26 -15.61
CA PHE A 381 3.73 -20.45 -16.13
C PHE A 381 2.85 -21.30 -15.21
N GLY A 382 3.40 -22.39 -14.65
CA GLY A 382 2.70 -23.24 -13.67
C GLY A 382 2.38 -22.47 -12.39
N ALA A 383 3.34 -21.73 -11.85
CA ALA A 383 3.15 -20.91 -10.65
C ALA A 383 2.11 -19.81 -10.86
N ILE A 384 2.12 -19.14 -12.02
CA ILE A 384 1.13 -18.13 -12.41
C ILE A 384 -0.27 -18.74 -12.51
N THR A 385 -0.39 -19.93 -13.09
CA THR A 385 -1.68 -20.63 -13.21
C THR A 385 -2.26 -20.94 -11.83
N ILE A 386 -1.48 -21.53 -10.93
CA ILE A 386 -1.94 -21.84 -9.57
C ILE A 386 -2.28 -20.57 -8.80
N PHE A 387 -1.43 -19.55 -8.89
CA PHE A 387 -1.68 -18.26 -8.25
C PHE A 387 -3.01 -17.64 -8.72
N GLY A 388 -3.25 -17.61 -10.03
CA GLY A 388 -4.49 -17.10 -10.61
C GLY A 388 -5.72 -17.91 -10.20
N LEU A 389 -5.62 -19.25 -10.13
CA LEU A 389 -6.70 -20.13 -9.65
C LEU A 389 -7.01 -19.88 -8.17
N VAL A 390 -6.00 -19.72 -7.32
CA VAL A 390 -6.18 -19.39 -5.90
C VAL A 390 -6.91 -18.06 -5.75
N VAL A 391 -6.50 -17.04 -6.50
CA VAL A 391 -7.14 -15.72 -6.48
C VAL A 391 -8.58 -15.78 -6.96
N ALA A 392 -8.84 -16.38 -8.12
CA ALA A 392 -10.19 -16.50 -8.68
C ALA A 392 -11.11 -17.33 -7.77
N GLY A 393 -10.61 -18.43 -7.23
CA GLY A 393 -11.35 -19.31 -6.31
C GLY A 393 -11.69 -18.60 -4.99
N THR A 394 -10.75 -17.87 -4.41
CA THR A 394 -10.97 -17.12 -3.18
C THR A 394 -11.98 -15.98 -3.41
N MET A 395 -11.87 -15.25 -4.53
CA MET A 395 -12.86 -14.21 -4.88
C MET A 395 -14.25 -14.79 -5.14
N TRP A 396 -14.34 -15.97 -5.76
CA TRP A 396 -15.61 -16.67 -5.93
C TRP A 396 -16.23 -17.05 -4.57
N LEU A 397 -15.41 -17.51 -3.61
CA LEU A 397 -15.87 -17.80 -2.25
C LEU A 397 -16.37 -16.53 -1.54
N ILE A 398 -15.65 -15.42 -1.67
CA ILE A 398 -16.07 -14.11 -1.12
C ILE A 398 -17.41 -13.69 -1.72
N GLN A 399 -17.59 -13.84 -3.02
CA GLN A 399 -18.85 -13.50 -3.68
C GLN A 399 -20.00 -14.41 -3.22
N ARG A 400 -19.75 -15.70 -3.08
CA ARG A 400 -20.73 -16.64 -2.54
C ARG A 400 -21.09 -16.28 -1.10
N TRP A 401 -20.11 -15.92 -0.29
CA TRP A 401 -20.32 -15.44 1.07
C TRP A 401 -21.18 -14.17 1.11
N HIS A 402 -20.87 -13.20 0.26
CA HIS A 402 -21.69 -11.99 0.15
C HIS A 402 -23.15 -12.29 -0.22
N ARG A 403 -23.37 -13.15 -1.19
CA ARG A 403 -24.73 -13.60 -1.58
C ARG A 403 -25.46 -14.27 -0.42
N SER A 404 -24.76 -15.13 0.33
CA SER A 404 -25.32 -15.76 1.52
C SER A 404 -25.73 -14.71 2.58
N ASN A 405 -24.90 -13.70 2.82
CA ASN A 405 -25.26 -12.59 3.71
C ASN A 405 -26.50 -11.83 3.25
N CYS A 406 -26.60 -11.54 1.95
CA CYS A 406 -27.77 -10.85 1.39
C CYS A 406 -29.08 -11.67 1.53
N VAL A 407 -29.00 -13.00 1.59
CA VAL A 407 -30.17 -13.87 1.77
C VAL A 407 -30.48 -14.09 3.25
N GLN A 408 -29.46 -14.48 4.04
CA GLN A 408 -29.68 -14.86 5.44
C GLN A 408 -29.77 -13.67 6.40
N HIS A 409 -29.17 -12.54 6.06
CA HIS A 409 -29.11 -11.31 6.87
C HIS A 409 -29.57 -10.08 6.09
N ALA A 410 -30.63 -10.25 5.25
CA ALA A 410 -31.09 -9.21 4.33
C ALA A 410 -31.42 -7.88 5.03
N GLU A 411 -32.11 -7.90 6.15
CA GLU A 411 -32.49 -6.71 6.91
C GLU A 411 -31.25 -5.98 7.45
N GLU A 412 -30.28 -6.71 7.99
CA GLU A 412 -29.03 -6.14 8.50
C GLU A 412 -28.23 -5.50 7.36
N VAL A 413 -28.05 -6.20 6.25
CA VAL A 413 -27.34 -5.68 5.08
C VAL A 413 -27.99 -4.42 4.54
N GLN A 414 -29.33 -4.42 4.42
CA GLN A 414 -30.08 -3.23 3.95
C GLN A 414 -29.94 -2.05 4.92
N ARG A 415 -30.00 -2.30 6.22
CA ARG A 415 -29.78 -1.26 7.24
C ARG A 415 -28.39 -0.67 7.13
N LEU A 416 -27.34 -1.50 6.97
CA LEU A 416 -25.98 -1.03 6.83
C LEU A 416 -25.76 -0.23 5.55
N LEU A 417 -26.39 -0.62 4.45
CA LEU A 417 -26.38 0.14 3.19
C LEU A 417 -27.14 1.46 3.30
N ALA A 418 -28.24 1.49 4.05
CA ALA A 418 -28.98 2.73 4.31
C ALA A 418 -28.14 3.74 5.12
N ILE A 419 -27.34 3.28 6.09
CA ILE A 419 -26.36 4.12 6.82
C ILE A 419 -25.33 4.68 5.84
N ALA A 420 -24.77 3.86 4.95
CA ALA A 420 -23.81 4.30 3.95
C ALA A 420 -24.39 5.34 2.96
N ARG A 421 -25.71 5.30 2.74
CA ARG A 421 -26.43 6.26 1.86
C ARG A 421 -26.73 7.58 2.56
N SER A 422 -26.86 7.59 3.88
CA SER A 422 -27.42 8.71 4.65
C SER A 422 -26.45 9.86 4.93
N ASP A 423 -25.18 9.78 4.54
CA ASP A 423 -24.11 10.74 4.90
C ASP A 423 -23.95 10.98 6.42
N LYS A 424 -24.46 10.09 7.23
CA LYS A 424 -24.31 10.10 8.69
C LYS A 424 -23.27 9.08 9.11
N HIS A 425 -22.41 9.46 10.05
CA HIS A 425 -21.48 8.58 10.71
C HIS A 425 -22.09 7.92 11.94
#